data_05f82d2bad5fea3e2e9072eeb4481b50
#
_entry.id   05f82d2bad5fea3e2e9072eeb4481b50
#
_cell.length_a   1.000
_cell.length_b   1.000
_cell.length_c   1.000
_cell.angle_alpha   90.00
_cell.angle_beta   90.00
_cell.angle_gamma   90.00
#
_symmetry.space_group_name_H-M   'P 1'
#
loop_
_entity.id
_entity.type
_entity.pdbx_description
1 polymer ?
#
loop_
_entity_poly.entity_id
_entity_poly.type
_entity_poly.pdbx_seq_one_letter_code
_entity_poly.pdbx_strand_id
1 'polypeptide(L)'
;MRRTNRALFLRASLFGFAAVCVASGLALIASISRTATAASPQDLVNAAYEAMGGGKLKTITLKVHLEQFDPGESFSVSDPTKPTRGEADLVRSRDLANGLTRNEWVSPKVDGSKRTFTEIVTPAGGYVIGDDAVEGRLPKRTIKGGAQPLHTMSGRRLTATLREIERPVVVLEMKQHPERVSAIADQTVDGKKYAAARYRGDYGTFIVMFDPRTKLPARIRTLDWDELEGDSVYDAEYSDWRDVGGAKVAFHTLYTLNGMKIIDGKISSAEANPSLSADSFAPPQALASAAVKPADPNATPFQWIIRRQFVGFYFDSDAMYTDDGDSLKIFDVGPNISQVRGGTHNNIFIATDKYLVAVEAPNDDGQSAQAIAMAKQRYPGKPVRYLILTHHHVDHVGGMRTFAAEGATIVVGKGDGEYLRRALARPETLNPDAPKKKFAAEVIEVDGKWSVNDGGREVDAFVLDNPHASPYLFPYVPDAKVGVVTDLYVPGAPVVPNPMVFALVKGIDKLGLKPETIVGGHGSVGPYADVIQAVQKTSASAK
;
A
#
# COMPACT_ATOMS: atom_id res chain seq x y z
N MET A 1 60.29 -30.78 -9.45
CA MET A 1 60.59 -32.24 -9.46
C MET A 1 59.32 -32.98 -9.82
N ARG A 2 59.41 -33.65 -11.01
CA ARG A 2 58.79 -34.93 -11.47
C ARG A 2 57.25 -35.06 -11.27
N ARG A 3 56.41 -35.00 -12.37
CA ARG A 3 56.13 -36.06 -13.41
C ARG A 3 55.53 -37.33 -12.76
N THR A 4 54.34 -37.82 -13.22
CA THR A 4 54.03 -38.58 -14.45
C THR A 4 52.54 -38.92 -14.47
N ASN A 5 51.79 -38.69 -15.48
CA ASN A 5 51.30 -39.43 -16.65
C ASN A 5 50.98 -40.92 -16.49
N ARG A 6 49.74 -41.34 -16.97
CA ARG A 6 49.36 -42.42 -17.95
C ARG A 6 47.84 -42.63 -17.86
N ALA A 7 47.03 -42.44 -18.84
CA ALA A 7 46.88 -42.91 -20.25
C ALA A 7 46.34 -44.35 -20.43
N LEU A 8 45.20 -44.40 -21.13
CA LEU A 8 44.66 -45.42 -22.08
C LEU A 8 44.39 -46.85 -21.60
N PHE A 9 43.20 -47.38 -21.96
CA PHE A 9 43.04 -48.40 -23.00
C PHE A 9 41.58 -48.60 -23.46
N LEU A 10 41.38 -48.59 -24.81
CA LEU A 10 40.23 -49.07 -25.58
C LEU A 10 40.08 -50.61 -25.47
N ARG A 11 38.88 -51.14 -25.64
CA ARG A 11 38.61 -52.32 -26.49
C ARG A 11 37.17 -52.34 -27.00
N ALA A 12 37.08 -52.36 -28.30
CA ALA A 12 35.90 -52.69 -29.09
C ALA A 12 35.80 -54.22 -29.27
N SER A 13 34.59 -54.74 -29.43
CA SER A 13 34.36 -56.04 -30.03
C SER A 13 33.07 -56.02 -30.86
N LEU A 14 33.19 -56.22 -32.16
CA LEU A 14 32.19 -56.54 -33.14
C LEU A 14 31.83 -58.03 -33.10
N PHE A 15 30.59 -58.39 -33.42
CA PHE A 15 30.05 -59.57 -34.17
C PHE A 15 28.54 -59.36 -34.21
N GLY A 16 27.76 -59.36 -35.27
CA GLY A 16 27.89 -59.92 -36.58
C GLY A 16 26.58 -60.68 -36.92
N PHE A 17 25.84 -60.23 -37.95
CA PHE A 17 24.92 -60.93 -38.82
C PHE A 17 23.67 -61.64 -38.27
N ALA A 18 22.43 -61.20 -38.72
CA ALA A 18 21.62 -61.94 -39.66
C ALA A 18 20.37 -61.13 -40.12
N ALA A 19 20.25 -60.94 -41.42
CA ALA A 19 19.07 -60.38 -42.07
C ALA A 19 18.00 -61.39 -42.21
N VAL A 20 16.72 -61.10 -41.89
CA VAL A 20 15.52 -61.73 -42.38
C VAL A 20 14.55 -60.67 -42.85
N CYS A 21 14.36 -60.59 -44.17
CA CYS A 21 13.31 -59.79 -44.79
C CYS A 21 11.95 -60.40 -44.52
N VAL A 22 11.03 -59.69 -43.89
CA VAL A 22 9.61 -59.92 -43.99
C VAL A 22 8.95 -58.61 -44.37
N ALA A 23 8.51 -58.52 -45.62
CA ALA A 23 7.66 -57.47 -46.11
C ALA A 23 6.28 -57.61 -45.48
N SER A 24 5.85 -56.67 -44.68
CA SER A 24 4.47 -56.56 -44.25
C SER A 24 4.10 -55.09 -44.23
N GLY A 25 3.01 -54.76 -44.90
CA GLY A 25 2.56 -53.44 -45.25
C GLY A 25 2.53 -52.42 -44.07
N LEU A 26 3.26 -51.32 -44.22
CA LEU A 26 3.11 -50.14 -43.41
C LEU A 26 1.92 -49.35 -43.90
N ALA A 27 0.77 -49.50 -43.22
CA ALA A 27 -0.25 -48.45 -43.20
C ALA A 27 0.31 -47.25 -42.44
N LEU A 28 0.70 -46.21 -43.17
CA LEU A 28 1.14 -44.93 -42.63
C LEU A 28 -0.09 -44.23 -41.99
N ILE A 29 -0.37 -44.50 -40.72
CA ILE A 29 -1.26 -43.66 -39.93
C ILE A 29 -0.45 -42.40 -39.64
N ALA A 30 -0.59 -41.38 -40.52
CA ALA A 30 -0.20 -40.03 -40.21
C ALA A 30 -1.10 -39.54 -39.06
N SER A 31 -0.65 -39.76 -37.82
CA SER A 31 -1.15 -39.01 -36.66
C SER A 31 -0.81 -37.55 -36.91
N ILE A 32 -1.76 -36.81 -37.46
CA ILE A 32 -1.76 -35.35 -37.44
C ILE A 32 -1.84 -34.98 -35.95
N SER A 33 -0.70 -34.87 -35.31
CA SER A 33 -0.61 -34.10 -34.07
C SER A 33 -1.07 -32.69 -34.42
N ARG A 34 -2.36 -32.44 -34.27
CA ARG A 34 -2.84 -31.07 -34.16
C ARG A 34 -2.11 -30.48 -32.97
N THR A 35 -1.01 -29.81 -33.22
CA THR A 35 -0.54 -28.79 -32.28
C THR A 35 -1.72 -27.85 -32.08
N ALA A 36 -2.38 -27.98 -30.93
CA ALA A 36 -3.42 -27.04 -30.58
C ALA A 36 -2.76 -25.65 -30.63
N THR A 37 -3.09 -24.88 -31.65
CA THR A 37 -2.70 -23.48 -31.72
C THR A 37 -3.20 -22.84 -30.44
N ALA A 38 -2.32 -22.22 -29.68
CA ALA A 38 -2.71 -21.46 -28.49
C ALA A 38 -3.84 -20.51 -28.88
N ALA A 39 -4.93 -20.49 -28.09
CA ALA A 39 -6.06 -19.63 -28.35
C ALA A 39 -5.60 -18.17 -28.50
N SER A 40 -6.12 -17.45 -29.49
CA SER A 40 -5.79 -16.04 -29.62
C SER A 40 -6.29 -15.25 -28.40
N PRO A 41 -5.70 -14.10 -28.06
CA PRO A 41 -6.23 -13.27 -26.98
C PRO A 41 -7.71 -12.96 -27.13
N GLN A 42 -8.17 -12.73 -28.37
CA GLN A 42 -9.56 -12.43 -28.67
C GLN A 42 -10.48 -13.64 -28.46
N ASP A 43 -10.01 -14.86 -28.73
CA ASP A 43 -10.77 -16.09 -28.46
C ASP A 43 -10.94 -16.29 -26.94
N LEU A 44 -9.90 -16.01 -26.15
CA LEU A 44 -9.97 -16.05 -24.69
C LEU A 44 -11.01 -15.06 -24.16
N VAL A 45 -10.98 -13.81 -24.64
CA VAL A 45 -11.93 -12.75 -24.25
C VAL A 45 -13.36 -13.13 -24.66
N ASN A 46 -13.57 -13.61 -25.89
CA ASN A 46 -14.89 -14.01 -26.37
C ASN A 46 -15.46 -15.14 -25.51
N ALA A 47 -14.66 -16.18 -25.23
CA ALA A 47 -15.07 -17.30 -24.40
C ALA A 47 -15.42 -16.87 -22.97
N ALA A 48 -14.64 -15.95 -22.38
CA ALA A 48 -14.90 -15.42 -21.05
C ALA A 48 -16.16 -14.54 -21.02
N TYR A 49 -16.33 -13.67 -22.01
CA TYR A 49 -17.50 -12.81 -22.14
C TYR A 49 -18.80 -13.63 -22.19
N GLU A 50 -18.84 -14.68 -23.03
CA GLU A 50 -19.99 -15.58 -23.10
C GLU A 50 -20.20 -16.36 -21.78
N ALA A 51 -19.11 -16.87 -21.17
CA ALA A 51 -19.18 -17.56 -19.89
C ALA A 51 -19.70 -16.65 -18.75
N MET A 52 -19.44 -15.34 -18.80
CA MET A 52 -19.93 -14.35 -17.86
C MET A 52 -21.38 -13.92 -18.11
N GLY A 53 -22.01 -14.36 -19.20
CA GLY A 53 -23.42 -14.07 -19.51
C GLY A 53 -23.63 -13.12 -20.70
N GLY A 54 -22.59 -12.84 -21.50
CA GLY A 54 -22.75 -12.14 -22.78
C GLY A 54 -23.33 -10.71 -22.68
N GLY A 55 -22.99 -9.96 -21.65
CA GLY A 55 -23.46 -8.59 -21.45
C GLY A 55 -24.95 -8.44 -21.03
N LYS A 56 -25.55 -9.49 -20.47
CA LYS A 56 -26.90 -9.44 -19.93
C LYS A 56 -27.04 -8.52 -18.71
N LEU A 57 -25.93 -8.33 -17.98
CA LEU A 57 -25.90 -7.46 -16.79
C LEU A 57 -25.72 -6.01 -17.24
N LYS A 58 -26.72 -5.17 -16.94
CA LYS A 58 -26.70 -3.73 -17.20
C LYS A 58 -26.51 -2.92 -15.92
N THR A 59 -27.23 -3.30 -14.87
CA THR A 59 -27.12 -2.73 -13.54
C THR A 59 -26.93 -3.85 -12.53
N ILE A 60 -26.30 -3.55 -11.39
CA ILE A 60 -26.11 -4.52 -10.31
C ILE A 60 -26.08 -3.80 -8.96
N THR A 61 -26.69 -4.42 -7.95
CA THR A 61 -26.51 -4.05 -6.55
C THR A 61 -25.92 -5.22 -5.77
N LEU A 62 -24.85 -4.96 -5.03
CA LEU A 62 -24.10 -5.94 -4.25
C LEU A 62 -24.08 -5.53 -2.78
N LYS A 63 -24.24 -6.48 -1.86
CA LYS A 63 -23.88 -6.32 -0.45
C LYS A 63 -22.61 -7.11 -0.20
N VAL A 64 -21.57 -6.42 0.24
CA VAL A 64 -20.21 -6.96 0.36
C VAL A 64 -19.72 -6.74 1.77
N HIS A 65 -19.10 -7.75 2.35
CA HIS A 65 -18.28 -7.64 3.55
C HIS A 65 -16.83 -7.72 3.16
N LEU A 66 -16.00 -6.82 3.68
CA LEU A 66 -14.59 -6.69 3.36
C LEU A 66 -13.77 -6.76 4.65
N GLU A 67 -12.73 -7.58 4.65
CA GLU A 67 -11.69 -7.62 5.68
C GLU A 67 -10.38 -7.15 5.08
N GLN A 68 -9.69 -6.22 5.73
CA GLN A 68 -8.39 -5.74 5.32
C GLN A 68 -7.27 -6.35 6.15
N PHE A 69 -6.16 -6.63 5.49
CA PHE A 69 -4.89 -7.06 6.06
C PHE A 69 -3.81 -6.11 5.54
N ASP A 70 -3.01 -5.55 6.44
CA ASP A 70 -1.92 -4.65 6.04
C ASP A 70 -0.58 -5.17 6.54
N PRO A 71 0.21 -5.85 5.70
CA PRO A 71 1.47 -6.46 6.10
C PRO A 71 2.52 -5.44 6.55
N GLY A 72 2.41 -4.19 6.14
CA GLY A 72 3.30 -3.11 6.55
C GLY A 72 2.92 -2.42 7.88
N GLU A 73 1.88 -2.90 8.59
CA GLU A 73 1.29 -2.24 9.76
C GLU A 73 1.10 -3.21 10.94
N SER A 74 1.82 -4.32 10.94
CA SER A 74 1.72 -5.33 12.00
C SER A 74 2.48 -4.91 13.26
N PHE A 75 2.19 -5.56 14.39
CA PHE A 75 2.95 -5.34 15.64
C PHE A 75 4.43 -5.69 15.50
N SER A 76 4.77 -6.65 14.64
CA SER A 76 6.15 -7.10 14.41
C SER A 76 6.32 -7.61 13.00
N VAL A 77 7.46 -7.36 12.39
CA VAL A 77 7.84 -7.89 11.06
C VAL A 77 7.86 -9.42 10.98
N SER A 78 7.91 -10.11 12.12
CA SER A 78 7.83 -11.57 12.17
C SER A 78 6.42 -12.11 11.93
N ASP A 79 5.39 -11.27 12.00
CA ASP A 79 3.99 -11.61 11.73
C ASP A 79 3.33 -10.50 10.91
N PRO A 80 3.75 -10.35 9.64
CA PRO A 80 3.35 -9.21 8.80
C PRO A 80 1.91 -9.26 8.32
N THR A 81 1.20 -10.37 8.53
CA THR A 81 -0.15 -10.61 7.94
C THR A 81 -1.28 -10.49 8.95
N LYS A 82 -1.02 -10.09 10.19
CA LYS A 82 -2.10 -9.85 11.16
C LYS A 82 -3.10 -8.84 10.61
N PRO A 83 -4.42 -9.10 10.78
CA PRO A 83 -5.43 -8.13 10.39
C PRO A 83 -5.22 -6.85 11.18
N THR A 84 -5.18 -5.73 10.47
CA THR A 84 -5.31 -4.43 11.07
C THR A 84 -6.79 -4.15 11.38
N ARG A 85 -7.14 -2.98 11.85
CA ARG A 85 -8.51 -2.57 12.26
C ARG A 85 -9.49 -2.43 11.08
N GLY A 86 -9.24 -3.12 9.95
CA GLY A 86 -9.91 -2.87 8.70
C GLY A 86 -10.97 -3.90 8.39
N GLU A 87 -12.22 -3.61 8.75
CA GLU A 87 -13.37 -4.28 8.15
C GLU A 87 -14.39 -3.24 7.70
N ALA A 88 -15.20 -3.57 6.72
CA ALA A 88 -16.27 -2.71 6.25
C ALA A 88 -17.41 -3.52 5.61
N ASP A 89 -18.62 -3.06 5.81
CA ASP A 89 -19.76 -3.45 4.99
C ASP A 89 -19.97 -2.41 3.89
N LEU A 90 -20.25 -2.88 2.69
CA LEU A 90 -20.43 -2.05 1.51
C LEU A 90 -21.69 -2.44 0.76
N VAL A 91 -22.55 -1.48 0.49
CA VAL A 91 -23.57 -1.62 -0.54
C VAL A 91 -23.08 -0.90 -1.80
N ARG A 92 -22.88 -1.67 -2.87
CA ARG A 92 -22.41 -1.15 -4.17
C ARG A 92 -23.50 -1.26 -5.22
N SER A 93 -23.93 -0.13 -5.75
CA SER A 93 -24.84 -0.05 -6.90
C SER A 93 -24.07 0.47 -8.13
N ARG A 94 -24.24 -0.18 -9.28
CA ARG A 94 -23.55 0.18 -10.52
C ARG A 94 -24.53 0.20 -11.68
N ASP A 95 -24.41 1.23 -12.51
CA ASP A 95 -24.93 1.26 -13.87
C ASP A 95 -23.73 1.06 -14.83
N LEU A 96 -23.59 -0.15 -15.34
CA LEU A 96 -22.45 -0.55 -16.17
C LEU A 96 -22.48 0.11 -17.55
N ALA A 97 -23.69 0.44 -18.06
CA ALA A 97 -23.84 1.06 -19.35
C ALA A 97 -23.41 2.53 -19.35
N ASN A 98 -23.60 3.22 -18.22
CA ASN A 98 -23.30 4.65 -18.08
C ASN A 98 -22.04 4.92 -17.25
N GLY A 99 -21.35 3.90 -16.78
CA GLY A 99 -20.12 4.02 -15.97
C GLY A 99 -20.38 4.67 -14.60
N LEU A 100 -21.59 4.49 -14.02
CA LEU A 100 -21.95 5.07 -12.73
C LEU A 100 -21.76 4.07 -11.60
N THR A 101 -21.20 4.53 -10.49
CA THR A 101 -21.03 3.71 -9.29
C THR A 101 -21.40 4.52 -8.05
N ARG A 102 -22.16 3.90 -7.14
CA ARG A 102 -22.44 4.38 -5.80
C ARG A 102 -22.02 3.32 -4.80
N ASN A 103 -21.19 3.69 -3.84
CA ASN A 103 -20.73 2.86 -2.75
C ASN A 103 -21.21 3.46 -1.44
N GLU A 104 -21.96 2.70 -0.65
CA GLU A 104 -22.38 3.08 0.70
C GLU A 104 -21.60 2.25 1.70
N TRP A 105 -20.70 2.92 2.44
CA TRP A 105 -19.74 2.29 3.33
C TRP A 105 -20.18 2.39 4.79
N VAL A 106 -19.97 1.31 5.53
CA VAL A 106 -20.12 1.25 6.98
C VAL A 106 -18.89 0.55 7.56
N SER A 107 -18.08 1.26 8.34
CA SER A 107 -16.89 0.71 8.99
C SER A 107 -16.96 0.94 10.49
N PRO A 108 -16.60 -0.04 11.34
CA PRO A 108 -16.48 0.18 12.78
C PRO A 108 -15.34 1.14 13.09
N LYS A 109 -15.49 1.92 14.16
CA LYS A 109 -14.43 2.71 14.76
C LYS A 109 -13.89 2.01 16.02
N VAL A 110 -12.71 2.43 16.48
CA VAL A 110 -12.06 1.87 17.68
C VAL A 110 -12.92 2.04 18.94
N ASP A 111 -13.71 3.10 19.02
CA ASP A 111 -14.62 3.40 20.14
C ASP A 111 -15.95 2.65 20.10
N GLY A 112 -16.13 1.75 19.09
CA GLY A 112 -17.37 0.99 18.87
C GLY A 112 -18.44 1.75 18.09
N SER A 113 -18.25 3.03 17.79
CA SER A 113 -19.13 3.76 16.87
C SER A 113 -18.86 3.33 15.42
N LYS A 114 -19.69 3.81 14.48
CA LYS A 114 -19.57 3.50 13.07
C LYS A 114 -19.24 4.76 12.26
N ARG A 115 -18.33 4.62 11.31
CA ARG A 115 -18.11 5.59 10.26
C ARG A 115 -18.96 5.21 9.05
N THR A 116 -19.75 6.16 8.55
CA THR A 116 -20.61 5.96 7.39
C THR A 116 -20.38 7.06 6.36
N PHE A 117 -20.20 6.67 5.12
CA PHE A 117 -20.08 7.60 4.01
C PHE A 117 -20.52 6.97 2.70
N THR A 118 -20.83 7.82 1.73
CA THR A 118 -21.21 7.41 0.38
C THR A 118 -20.22 7.99 -0.62
N GLU A 119 -19.72 7.15 -1.50
CA GLU A 119 -18.98 7.55 -2.68
C GLU A 119 -19.90 7.51 -3.90
N ILE A 120 -19.88 8.57 -4.70
CA ILE A 120 -20.54 8.63 -6.01
C ILE A 120 -19.43 8.85 -7.04
N VAL A 121 -19.30 7.93 -7.99
CA VAL A 121 -18.33 8.00 -9.07
C VAL A 121 -19.06 8.00 -10.40
N THR A 122 -18.77 9.03 -11.20
CA THR A 122 -19.34 9.26 -12.52
C THR A 122 -18.23 9.59 -13.52
N PRO A 123 -18.47 9.60 -14.83
CA PRO A 123 -17.51 10.10 -15.80
C PRO A 123 -17.06 11.55 -15.55
N ALA A 124 -17.85 12.33 -14.80
CA ALA A 124 -17.53 13.72 -14.46
C ALA A 124 -16.62 13.86 -13.23
N GLY A 125 -16.50 12.84 -12.40
CA GLY A 125 -15.64 12.88 -11.20
C GLY A 125 -16.12 11.99 -10.07
N GLY A 126 -15.43 12.08 -8.94
CA GLY A 126 -15.71 11.34 -7.69
C GLY A 126 -16.10 12.28 -6.55
N TYR A 127 -17.13 11.92 -5.82
CA TYR A 127 -17.73 12.73 -4.75
C TYR A 127 -17.94 11.89 -3.51
N VAL A 128 -17.80 12.49 -2.34
CA VAL A 128 -18.00 11.84 -1.04
C VAL A 128 -19.02 12.62 -0.21
N ILE A 129 -19.97 11.88 0.35
CA ILE A 129 -21.01 12.38 1.26
C ILE A 129 -20.84 11.65 2.59
N GLY A 130 -20.60 12.36 3.67
CA GLY A 130 -20.36 11.80 4.98
C GLY A 130 -18.91 11.86 5.42
N ASP A 131 -18.61 11.21 6.53
CA ASP A 131 -17.31 11.22 7.17
C ASP A 131 -16.51 9.97 6.77
N ASP A 132 -15.64 10.13 5.79
CA ASP A 132 -14.75 9.06 5.28
C ASP A 132 -13.36 9.08 5.93
N ALA A 133 -13.08 10.06 6.78
CA ALA A 133 -11.80 10.26 7.42
C ALA A 133 -11.85 9.96 8.94
N VAL A 134 -10.66 9.80 9.54
CA VAL A 134 -10.52 9.77 10.99
C VAL A 134 -10.98 11.10 11.57
N GLU A 135 -11.63 11.05 12.72
CA GLU A 135 -12.31 12.19 13.35
C GLU A 135 -11.44 13.46 13.38
N GLY A 136 -12.03 14.58 12.98
CA GLY A 136 -11.38 15.89 12.95
C GLY A 136 -10.42 16.13 11.78
N ARG A 137 -10.24 15.18 10.88
CA ARG A 137 -9.22 15.21 9.81
C ARG A 137 -9.81 15.15 8.39
N LEU A 138 -10.91 15.83 8.16
CA LEU A 138 -11.49 15.94 6.81
C LEU A 138 -10.61 16.79 5.88
N PRO A 139 -10.60 16.50 4.58
CA PRO A 139 -9.89 17.30 3.58
C PRO A 139 -10.26 18.79 3.64
N LYS A 140 -9.33 19.69 3.36
CA LYS A 140 -9.58 21.15 3.37
C LYS A 140 -10.70 21.58 2.44
N ARG A 141 -10.91 20.87 1.33
CA ARG A 141 -11.99 21.10 0.39
C ARG A 141 -13.38 20.62 0.86
N THR A 142 -13.48 20.13 2.11
CA THR A 142 -14.75 19.69 2.67
C THR A 142 -15.71 20.85 2.86
N ILE A 143 -16.90 20.72 2.28
CA ILE A 143 -18.02 21.63 2.50
C ILE A 143 -18.93 20.99 3.55
N LYS A 144 -19.07 21.64 4.70
CA LYS A 144 -20.05 21.25 5.71
C LYS A 144 -21.38 21.88 5.34
N GLY A 145 -22.28 21.08 4.79
CA GLY A 145 -23.63 21.50 4.40
C GLY A 145 -24.70 20.58 4.98
N GLY A 146 -25.73 21.14 5.60
CA GLY A 146 -26.74 20.32 6.29
C GLY A 146 -26.16 19.53 7.45
N ALA A 147 -26.46 18.24 7.53
CA ALA A 147 -26.00 17.34 8.60
C ALA A 147 -24.73 16.57 8.28
N GLN A 148 -24.18 16.64 7.05
CA GLN A 148 -23.07 15.80 6.60
C GLN A 148 -21.99 16.58 5.87
N PRO A 149 -20.69 16.22 6.06
CA PRO A 149 -19.62 16.77 5.26
C PRO A 149 -19.74 16.30 3.80
N LEU A 150 -19.29 17.15 2.87
CA LEU A 150 -19.23 16.88 1.45
C LEU A 150 -17.84 17.25 0.92
N HIS A 151 -17.24 16.41 0.07
CA HIS A 151 -16.02 16.77 -0.64
C HIS A 151 -15.87 15.99 -1.96
N THR A 152 -15.01 16.49 -2.84
CA THR A 152 -14.57 15.73 -4.03
C THR A 152 -13.45 14.78 -3.64
N MET A 153 -13.30 13.68 -4.36
CA MET A 153 -12.07 12.88 -4.29
C MET A 153 -10.89 13.68 -4.83
N SER A 154 -9.67 13.43 -4.37
CA SER A 154 -8.46 13.88 -5.06
C SER A 154 -8.33 13.17 -6.41
N GLY A 155 -7.53 13.73 -7.32
CA GLY A 155 -7.29 13.10 -8.62
C GLY A 155 -6.69 11.70 -8.48
N ARG A 156 -5.76 11.49 -7.56
CA ARG A 156 -5.13 10.17 -7.31
C ARG A 156 -6.09 9.17 -6.68
N ARG A 157 -6.88 9.59 -5.69
CA ARG A 157 -7.95 8.74 -5.13
C ARG A 157 -8.98 8.35 -6.20
N LEU A 158 -9.39 9.30 -7.03
CA LEU A 158 -10.34 9.03 -8.11
C LEU A 158 -9.76 8.01 -9.11
N THR A 159 -8.51 8.16 -9.52
CA THR A 159 -7.82 7.19 -10.39
C THR A 159 -7.78 5.80 -9.78
N ALA A 160 -7.43 5.68 -8.50
CA ALA A 160 -7.40 4.39 -7.82
C ALA A 160 -8.81 3.76 -7.74
N THR A 161 -9.82 4.56 -7.42
CA THR A 161 -11.21 4.11 -7.35
C THR A 161 -11.72 3.65 -8.72
N LEU A 162 -11.44 4.39 -9.78
CA LEU A 162 -11.84 4.05 -11.14
C LEU A 162 -11.17 2.75 -11.62
N ARG A 163 -9.89 2.52 -11.30
CA ARG A 163 -9.21 1.26 -11.60
C ARG A 163 -9.87 0.06 -10.93
N GLU A 164 -10.26 0.20 -9.65
CA GLU A 164 -10.96 -0.88 -8.93
C GLU A 164 -12.42 -1.05 -9.38
N ILE A 165 -13.03 -0.03 -9.97
CA ILE A 165 -14.33 -0.12 -10.66
C ILE A 165 -14.18 -0.85 -12.00
N GLU A 166 -13.14 -0.57 -12.78
CA GLU A 166 -12.85 -1.22 -14.08
C GLU A 166 -12.49 -2.70 -13.93
N ARG A 167 -11.72 -3.06 -12.92
CA ARG A 167 -11.17 -4.42 -12.70
C ARG A 167 -12.21 -5.55 -12.82
N PRO A 168 -13.34 -5.57 -12.10
CA PRO A 168 -14.30 -6.67 -12.17
C PRO A 168 -15.09 -6.73 -13.50
N VAL A 169 -15.05 -5.69 -14.30
CA VAL A 169 -15.72 -5.62 -15.61
C VAL A 169 -14.76 -5.61 -16.79
N VAL A 170 -13.48 -5.82 -16.54
CA VAL A 170 -12.42 -5.71 -17.55
C VAL A 170 -12.66 -6.60 -18.79
N VAL A 171 -13.31 -7.76 -18.63
CA VAL A 171 -13.65 -8.64 -19.79
C VAL A 171 -14.67 -7.96 -20.71
N LEU A 172 -15.61 -7.18 -20.16
CA LEU A 172 -16.54 -6.39 -20.96
C LEU A 172 -15.79 -5.30 -21.74
N GLU A 173 -14.89 -4.57 -21.07
CA GLU A 173 -14.04 -3.56 -21.69
C GLU A 173 -13.16 -4.18 -22.79
N MET A 174 -12.53 -5.34 -22.55
CA MET A 174 -11.73 -6.07 -23.54
C MET A 174 -12.56 -6.47 -24.77
N LYS A 175 -13.83 -6.79 -24.57
CA LYS A 175 -14.75 -7.14 -25.67
C LYS A 175 -15.14 -5.93 -26.49
N GLN A 176 -15.33 -4.77 -25.84
CA GLN A 176 -15.70 -3.50 -26.50
C GLN A 176 -14.50 -2.85 -27.19
N HIS A 177 -13.29 -3.03 -26.64
CA HIS A 177 -12.04 -2.42 -27.10
C HIS A 177 -10.98 -3.48 -27.47
N PRO A 178 -11.23 -4.32 -28.50
CA PRO A 178 -10.30 -5.39 -28.91
C PRO A 178 -8.92 -4.87 -29.35
N GLU A 179 -8.82 -3.63 -29.80
CA GLU A 179 -7.57 -2.96 -30.18
C GLU A 179 -6.64 -2.72 -28.99
N ARG A 180 -7.17 -2.72 -27.78
CA ARG A 180 -6.41 -2.57 -26.53
C ARG A 180 -5.98 -3.91 -25.93
N VAL A 181 -6.40 -5.03 -26.53
CA VAL A 181 -6.06 -6.39 -26.10
C VAL A 181 -4.81 -6.88 -26.81
N SER A 182 -3.89 -7.46 -26.10
CA SER A 182 -2.66 -8.04 -26.66
C SER A 182 -2.32 -9.39 -26.06
N ALA A 183 -1.58 -10.19 -26.84
CA ALA A 183 -1.07 -11.48 -26.40
C ALA A 183 -0.03 -11.30 -25.28
N ILE A 184 -0.04 -12.24 -24.35
CA ILE A 184 0.99 -12.40 -23.33
C ILE A 184 1.22 -13.90 -23.13
N ALA A 185 2.40 -14.31 -22.68
CA ALA A 185 2.66 -15.69 -22.32
C ALA A 185 1.72 -16.16 -21.22
N ASP A 186 1.41 -17.46 -21.23
CA ASP A 186 0.65 -18.08 -20.15
C ASP A 186 1.29 -17.76 -18.79
N GLN A 187 0.46 -17.50 -17.80
CA GLN A 187 0.90 -17.18 -16.45
C GLN A 187 0.87 -18.43 -15.57
N THR A 188 1.90 -18.61 -14.76
CA THR A 188 1.91 -19.67 -13.74
C THR A 188 1.85 -19.02 -12.35
N VAL A 189 0.82 -19.37 -11.59
CA VAL A 189 0.65 -18.87 -10.21
C VAL A 189 0.29 -20.07 -9.34
N ASP A 190 0.99 -20.22 -8.23
CA ASP A 190 0.82 -21.34 -7.29
C ASP A 190 0.86 -22.72 -7.97
N GLY A 191 1.76 -22.87 -8.95
CA GLY A 191 1.92 -24.10 -9.74
C GLY A 191 0.83 -24.34 -10.79
N LYS A 192 -0.21 -23.52 -10.86
CA LYS A 192 -1.30 -23.62 -11.84
C LYS A 192 -1.03 -22.69 -13.03
N LYS A 193 -1.17 -23.26 -14.23
CA LYS A 193 -0.98 -22.53 -15.48
C LYS A 193 -2.31 -21.99 -16.01
N TYR A 194 -2.31 -20.71 -16.43
CA TYR A 194 -3.46 -19.98 -16.96
C TYR A 194 -3.12 -19.39 -18.33
N ALA A 195 -4.00 -19.58 -19.30
CA ALA A 195 -3.99 -18.76 -20.49
C ALA A 195 -4.33 -17.32 -20.09
N ALA A 196 -3.65 -16.33 -20.66
CA ALA A 196 -3.80 -14.96 -20.27
C ALA A 196 -3.82 -13.99 -21.46
N ALA A 197 -4.46 -12.85 -21.26
CA ALA A 197 -4.44 -11.73 -22.17
C ALA A 197 -4.12 -10.44 -21.40
N ARG A 198 -3.43 -9.50 -22.06
CA ARG A 198 -3.15 -8.16 -21.53
C ARG A 198 -4.17 -7.18 -22.09
N TYR A 199 -4.70 -6.34 -21.24
CA TYR A 199 -5.57 -5.21 -21.59
C TYR A 199 -4.99 -3.90 -21.11
N ARG A 200 -4.93 -2.90 -22.01
CA ARG A 200 -4.54 -1.53 -21.65
C ARG A 200 -5.82 -0.74 -21.35
N GLY A 201 -6.22 -0.71 -20.09
CA GLY A 201 -7.33 0.11 -19.60
C GLY A 201 -6.98 1.59 -19.50
N ASP A 202 -7.94 2.40 -19.12
CA ASP A 202 -7.74 3.84 -18.94
C ASP A 202 -6.97 4.16 -17.65
N TYR A 203 -7.10 3.29 -16.64
CA TYR A 203 -6.52 3.48 -15.30
C TYR A 203 -5.45 2.45 -14.94
N GLY A 204 -4.95 1.72 -15.92
CA GLY A 204 -3.87 0.76 -15.73
C GLY A 204 -3.87 -0.36 -16.75
N THR A 205 -2.82 -1.17 -16.70
CA THR A 205 -2.70 -2.36 -17.54
C THR A 205 -3.08 -3.59 -16.73
N PHE A 206 -4.06 -4.34 -17.24
CA PHE A 206 -4.54 -5.57 -16.61
C PHE A 206 -4.01 -6.80 -17.35
N ILE A 207 -3.60 -7.81 -16.59
CA ILE A 207 -3.31 -9.16 -17.08
C ILE A 207 -4.45 -10.06 -16.58
N VAL A 208 -5.31 -10.47 -17.48
CA VAL A 208 -6.47 -11.32 -17.17
C VAL A 208 -6.09 -12.77 -17.40
N MET A 209 -6.21 -13.60 -16.36
CA MET A 209 -5.91 -15.03 -16.36
C MET A 209 -7.23 -15.81 -16.34
N PHE A 210 -7.40 -16.68 -17.32
CA PHE A 210 -8.66 -17.40 -17.53
C PHE A 210 -8.57 -18.83 -17.02
N ASP A 211 -9.58 -19.26 -16.26
CA ASP A 211 -9.68 -20.66 -15.86
C ASP A 211 -9.93 -21.55 -17.09
N PRO A 212 -9.09 -22.56 -17.32
CA PRO A 212 -9.17 -23.36 -18.55
C PRO A 212 -10.48 -24.16 -18.69
N ARG A 213 -11.15 -24.47 -17.59
CA ARG A 213 -12.38 -25.25 -17.56
C ARG A 213 -13.62 -24.37 -17.70
N THR A 214 -13.73 -23.33 -16.86
CA THR A 214 -14.92 -22.47 -16.80
C THR A 214 -14.88 -21.32 -17.79
N LYS A 215 -13.69 -20.98 -18.30
CA LYS A 215 -13.40 -19.78 -19.11
C LYS A 215 -13.56 -18.46 -18.36
N LEU A 216 -14.03 -18.47 -17.15
CA LEU A 216 -14.19 -17.28 -16.32
C LEU A 216 -12.82 -16.70 -15.92
N PRO A 217 -12.72 -15.39 -15.64
CA PRO A 217 -11.54 -14.82 -15.03
C PRO A 217 -11.26 -15.48 -13.68
N ALA A 218 -10.09 -16.10 -13.54
CA ALA A 218 -9.65 -16.65 -12.26
C ALA A 218 -8.88 -15.61 -11.45
N ARG A 219 -8.13 -14.76 -12.17
CA ARG A 219 -7.27 -13.75 -11.56
C ARG A 219 -7.09 -12.57 -12.52
N ILE A 220 -7.09 -11.36 -11.97
CA ILE A 220 -6.79 -10.14 -12.71
C ILE A 220 -5.65 -9.44 -11.99
N ARG A 221 -4.53 -9.29 -12.69
CA ARG A 221 -3.27 -8.74 -12.18
C ARG A 221 -3.02 -7.34 -12.68
N THR A 222 -2.51 -6.47 -11.80
CA THR A 222 -1.82 -5.24 -12.17
C THR A 222 -0.40 -5.27 -11.62
N LEU A 223 0.49 -4.45 -12.20
CA LEU A 223 1.82 -4.20 -11.66
C LEU A 223 1.80 -2.81 -11.05
N ASP A 224 2.17 -2.73 -9.79
CA ASP A 224 2.17 -1.52 -8.99
C ASP A 224 3.54 -1.31 -8.36
N TRP A 225 3.72 -0.22 -7.61
CA TRP A 225 4.81 -0.12 -6.65
C TRP A 225 4.24 0.02 -5.23
N ASP A 226 5.07 -0.33 -4.29
CA ASP A 226 4.80 -0.21 -2.86
C ASP A 226 6.09 0.19 -2.17
N GLU A 227 5.99 1.03 -1.18
CA GLU A 227 7.14 1.64 -0.50
C GLU A 227 8.06 0.60 0.17
N LEU A 228 7.52 -0.53 0.61
CA LEU A 228 8.29 -1.63 1.21
C LEU A 228 8.51 -2.80 0.23
N GLU A 229 7.49 -3.08 -0.58
CA GLU A 229 7.50 -4.23 -1.49
C GLU A 229 8.13 -3.92 -2.85
N GLY A 230 8.42 -2.65 -3.15
CA GLY A 230 9.00 -2.23 -4.43
C GLY A 230 8.05 -2.47 -5.61
N ASP A 231 8.61 -2.81 -6.78
CA ASP A 231 7.82 -3.24 -7.93
C ASP A 231 7.03 -4.49 -7.58
N SER A 232 5.72 -4.39 -7.59
CA SER A 232 4.83 -5.35 -6.94
C SER A 232 3.78 -5.90 -7.87
N VAL A 233 3.39 -7.14 -7.61
CA VAL A 233 2.26 -7.81 -8.25
C VAL A 233 1.03 -7.66 -7.36
N TYR A 234 -0.01 -7.00 -7.88
CA TYR A 234 -1.30 -6.88 -7.21
C TYR A 234 -2.34 -7.71 -7.97
N ASP A 235 -2.82 -8.77 -7.34
CA ASP A 235 -3.77 -9.72 -7.89
C ASP A 235 -5.14 -9.61 -7.22
N ALA A 236 -6.21 -9.64 -8.02
CA ALA A 236 -7.55 -9.95 -7.56
C ALA A 236 -7.90 -11.36 -8.03
N GLU A 237 -8.09 -12.28 -7.09
CA GLU A 237 -8.52 -13.66 -7.33
C GLU A 237 -10.02 -13.76 -7.19
N TYR A 238 -10.68 -14.38 -8.18
CA TYR A 238 -12.14 -14.51 -8.20
C TYR A 238 -12.54 -15.97 -8.04
N SER A 239 -13.46 -16.22 -7.11
CA SER A 239 -13.98 -17.55 -6.84
C SER A 239 -15.46 -17.50 -6.45
N ASP A 240 -16.07 -18.66 -6.19
CA ASP A 240 -17.48 -18.78 -5.84
C ASP A 240 -18.40 -18.07 -6.88
N TRP A 241 -18.20 -18.41 -8.15
CA TRP A 241 -18.99 -17.87 -9.25
C TRP A 241 -20.42 -18.40 -9.23
N ARG A 242 -21.39 -17.51 -9.07
CA ARG A 242 -22.82 -17.84 -9.04
C ARG A 242 -23.58 -17.20 -10.20
N ASP A 243 -24.68 -17.79 -10.57
CA ASP A 243 -25.61 -17.18 -11.53
C ASP A 243 -26.50 -16.16 -10.83
N VAL A 244 -26.53 -14.94 -11.40
CA VAL A 244 -27.35 -13.84 -10.92
C VAL A 244 -28.04 -13.23 -12.13
N GLY A 245 -29.28 -13.60 -12.37
CA GLY A 245 -30.07 -13.10 -13.51
C GLY A 245 -29.47 -13.46 -14.87
N GLY A 246 -28.83 -14.62 -15.00
CA GLY A 246 -28.20 -15.12 -16.22
C GLY A 246 -26.81 -14.55 -16.49
N ALA A 247 -26.22 -13.84 -15.56
CA ALA A 247 -24.84 -13.40 -15.55
C ALA A 247 -24.06 -14.11 -14.42
N LYS A 248 -22.77 -14.37 -14.62
CA LYS A 248 -21.90 -14.93 -13.57
C LYS A 248 -21.26 -13.80 -12.77
N VAL A 249 -21.45 -13.84 -11.45
CA VAL A 249 -20.87 -12.92 -10.47
C VAL A 249 -19.98 -13.71 -9.50
N ALA A 250 -18.76 -13.27 -9.25
CA ALA A 250 -17.88 -13.86 -8.26
C ALA A 250 -18.31 -13.39 -6.86
N PHE A 251 -18.67 -14.34 -6.00
CA PHE A 251 -19.10 -14.03 -4.62
C PHE A 251 -17.95 -13.94 -3.63
N HIS A 252 -16.74 -14.31 -4.05
CA HIS A 252 -15.53 -14.14 -3.26
C HIS A 252 -14.43 -13.52 -4.12
N THR A 253 -13.79 -12.47 -3.61
CA THR A 253 -12.63 -11.83 -4.20
C THR A 253 -11.54 -11.70 -3.14
N LEU A 254 -10.36 -12.27 -3.43
CA LEU A 254 -9.17 -12.15 -2.59
C LEU A 254 -8.14 -11.27 -3.30
N TYR A 255 -7.78 -10.14 -2.69
CA TYR A 255 -6.70 -9.29 -3.18
C TYR A 255 -5.39 -9.62 -2.48
N THR A 256 -4.31 -9.74 -3.26
CA THR A 256 -2.98 -10.02 -2.74
C THR A 256 -1.93 -9.07 -3.32
N LEU A 257 -0.96 -8.66 -2.50
CA LEU A 257 0.24 -7.93 -2.89
C LEU A 257 1.44 -8.86 -2.75
N ASN A 258 2.12 -9.19 -3.86
CA ASN A 258 3.20 -10.18 -3.88
C ASN A 258 2.83 -11.52 -3.20
N GLY A 259 1.55 -11.93 -3.30
CA GLY A 259 1.01 -13.13 -2.65
C GLY A 259 0.57 -12.93 -1.18
N MET A 260 0.88 -11.82 -0.55
CA MET A 260 0.37 -11.47 0.78
C MET A 260 -1.07 -10.99 0.69
N LYS A 261 -1.93 -11.50 1.56
CA LYS A 261 -3.34 -11.10 1.63
C LYS A 261 -3.46 -9.63 2.04
N ILE A 262 -4.24 -8.87 1.25
CA ILE A 262 -4.53 -7.45 1.49
C ILE A 262 -6.01 -7.24 1.81
N ILE A 263 -6.92 -7.81 0.99
CA ILE A 263 -8.36 -7.66 1.18
C ILE A 263 -9.04 -9.00 0.88
N ASP A 264 -9.93 -9.42 1.76
CA ASP A 264 -10.82 -10.56 1.58
C ASP A 264 -12.26 -10.05 1.48
N GLY A 265 -12.85 -10.13 0.29
CA GLY A 265 -14.19 -9.61 0.01
C GLY A 265 -15.20 -10.71 -0.26
N LYS A 266 -16.31 -10.71 0.49
CA LYS A 266 -17.38 -11.69 0.36
C LYS A 266 -18.71 -11.02 0.06
N ILE A 267 -19.38 -11.44 -0.99
CA ILE A 267 -20.71 -10.95 -1.35
C ILE A 267 -21.77 -11.80 -0.60
N SER A 268 -22.61 -11.13 0.18
CA SER A 268 -23.73 -11.77 0.87
C SER A 268 -25.01 -11.76 0.00
N SER A 269 -25.18 -10.75 -0.85
CA SER A 269 -26.30 -10.70 -1.80
C SER A 269 -25.93 -9.94 -3.08
N ALA A 270 -26.48 -10.36 -4.20
CA ALA A 270 -26.35 -9.72 -5.50
C ALA A 270 -27.71 -9.68 -6.20
N GLU A 271 -28.08 -8.52 -6.74
CA GLU A 271 -29.29 -8.31 -7.52
C GLU A 271 -28.88 -7.84 -8.93
N ALA A 272 -29.29 -8.58 -9.95
CA ALA A 272 -29.02 -8.25 -11.35
C ALA A 272 -30.13 -7.39 -11.91
N ASN A 273 -29.75 -6.36 -12.65
CA ASN A 273 -30.62 -5.45 -13.36
C ASN A 273 -31.70 -4.78 -12.48
N PRO A 274 -31.37 -4.36 -11.21
CA PRO A 274 -32.29 -3.56 -10.43
C PRO A 274 -32.61 -2.25 -11.15
N SER A 275 -33.81 -1.71 -10.90
CA SER A 275 -34.15 -0.37 -11.34
C SER A 275 -33.45 0.65 -10.45
N LEU A 276 -32.41 1.29 -10.97
CA LEU A 276 -31.64 2.31 -10.25
C LEU A 276 -32.09 3.72 -10.69
N SER A 277 -32.40 4.58 -9.73
CA SER A 277 -32.73 5.98 -10.02
C SER A 277 -31.45 6.73 -10.45
N ALA A 278 -31.53 7.51 -11.52
CA ALA A 278 -30.45 8.39 -11.96
C ALA A 278 -30.04 9.38 -10.86
N ASP A 279 -31.00 9.84 -10.05
CA ASP A 279 -30.75 10.79 -8.96
C ASP A 279 -29.85 10.18 -7.86
N SER A 280 -29.84 8.85 -7.72
CA SER A 280 -28.94 8.19 -6.75
C SER A 280 -27.46 8.30 -7.11
N PHE A 281 -27.15 8.62 -8.36
CA PHE A 281 -25.80 8.84 -8.86
C PHE A 281 -25.48 10.32 -9.14
N ALA A 282 -26.46 11.22 -8.89
CA ALA A 282 -26.25 12.63 -9.12
C ALA A 282 -25.15 13.19 -8.19
N PRO A 283 -24.19 13.97 -8.71
CA PRO A 283 -23.26 14.69 -7.88
C PRO A 283 -23.99 15.62 -6.90
N PRO A 284 -23.50 15.75 -5.65
CA PRO A 284 -24.04 16.74 -4.74
C PRO A 284 -24.02 18.13 -5.37
N GLN A 285 -25.16 18.85 -5.34
CA GLN A 285 -25.30 20.15 -6.00
C GLN A 285 -24.21 21.14 -5.58
N ALA A 286 -23.81 21.15 -4.32
CA ALA A 286 -22.75 22.01 -3.78
C ALA A 286 -21.35 21.71 -4.39
N LEU A 287 -21.17 20.54 -5.00
CA LEU A 287 -19.89 20.09 -5.58
C LEU A 287 -19.96 19.98 -7.11
N ALA A 288 -21.08 20.27 -7.74
CA ALA A 288 -21.27 20.04 -9.18
C ALA A 288 -20.26 20.81 -10.07
N SER A 289 -19.78 21.97 -9.60
CA SER A 289 -18.75 22.77 -10.28
C SER A 289 -17.32 22.49 -9.85
N ALA A 290 -17.12 21.62 -8.84
CA ALA A 290 -15.82 21.32 -8.24
C ALA A 290 -15.25 19.97 -8.71
N ALA A 291 -15.65 19.47 -9.88
CA ALA A 291 -15.19 18.18 -10.40
C ALA A 291 -13.66 18.15 -10.55
N VAL A 292 -13.04 17.12 -10.01
CA VAL A 292 -11.60 16.85 -10.09
C VAL A 292 -11.38 15.78 -11.15
N LYS A 293 -10.40 15.99 -12.04
CA LYS A 293 -10.02 14.99 -13.03
C LYS A 293 -9.17 13.88 -12.40
N PRO A 294 -9.25 12.65 -12.94
CA PRO A 294 -8.31 11.59 -12.56
C PRO A 294 -6.86 12.03 -12.78
N ALA A 295 -5.98 11.68 -11.86
CA ALA A 295 -4.54 11.86 -11.99
C ALA A 295 -3.92 10.83 -12.96
N ASP A 296 -2.67 11.06 -13.37
CA ASP A 296 -1.92 10.10 -14.17
C ASP A 296 -1.81 8.75 -13.42
N PRO A 297 -2.29 7.64 -14.01
CA PRO A 297 -2.16 6.32 -13.41
C PRO A 297 -0.71 5.93 -13.08
N ASN A 298 0.27 6.38 -13.89
CA ASN A 298 1.68 6.04 -13.65
C ASN A 298 2.27 6.78 -12.43
N ALA A 299 1.64 7.88 -12.00
CA ALA A 299 2.03 8.66 -10.83
C ALA A 299 1.08 8.45 -9.63
N THR A 300 0.21 7.45 -9.70
CA THR A 300 -0.76 7.15 -8.64
C THR A 300 -0.24 6.04 -7.73
N PRO A 301 -0.08 6.27 -6.42
CA PRO A 301 0.37 5.26 -5.46
C PRO A 301 -0.81 4.34 -5.08
N PHE A 302 -1.18 3.43 -5.98
CA PHE A 302 -2.36 2.59 -5.82
C PHE A 302 -2.38 1.79 -4.53
N GLN A 303 -1.25 1.20 -4.14
CA GLN A 303 -1.16 0.35 -2.96
C GLN A 303 -1.34 1.15 -1.68
N TRP A 304 -0.76 2.35 -1.62
CA TRP A 304 -0.98 3.27 -0.52
C TRP A 304 -2.47 3.62 -0.35
N ILE A 305 -3.11 4.07 -1.44
CA ILE A 305 -4.52 4.49 -1.42
C ILE A 305 -5.45 3.34 -1.03
N ILE A 306 -5.28 2.15 -1.63
CA ILE A 306 -6.15 0.99 -1.38
C ILE A 306 -6.04 0.54 0.09
N ARG A 307 -4.84 0.53 0.67
CA ARG A 307 -4.66 0.10 2.06
C ARG A 307 -5.18 1.11 3.07
N ARG A 308 -5.14 2.41 2.76
CA ARG A 308 -5.60 3.47 3.65
C ARG A 308 -7.13 3.65 3.70
N GLN A 309 -7.87 3.22 2.69
CA GLN A 309 -9.32 3.40 2.63
C GLN A 309 -10.08 2.77 3.82
N PHE A 310 -9.67 1.61 4.32
CA PHE A 310 -10.35 0.89 5.39
C PHE A 310 -10.11 1.49 6.77
N VAL A 311 -8.94 2.04 6.99
CA VAL A 311 -8.59 2.68 8.26
C VAL A 311 -9.07 4.13 8.34
N GLY A 312 -9.68 4.65 7.27
CA GLY A 312 -10.22 6.02 7.24
C GLY A 312 -9.15 7.08 7.07
N PHE A 313 -8.00 6.71 6.51
CA PHE A 313 -6.92 7.63 6.19
C PHE A 313 -6.97 8.12 4.74
N TYR A 314 -8.17 8.23 4.16
CA TYR A 314 -8.32 8.87 2.85
C TYR A 314 -7.75 10.29 2.80
N PHE A 315 -7.79 10.99 3.94
CA PHE A 315 -7.17 12.30 4.03
C PHE A 315 -5.65 12.25 3.77
N ASP A 316 -4.94 11.15 4.04
CA ASP A 316 -3.53 10.99 3.71
C ASP A 316 -3.34 11.03 2.20
N SER A 317 -4.09 10.20 1.46
CA SER A 317 -4.06 10.22 0.00
C SER A 317 -4.60 11.54 -0.56
N ASP A 318 -5.57 12.16 0.11
CA ASP A 318 -6.15 13.41 -0.31
C ASP A 318 -5.31 14.63 0.08
N ALA A 319 -4.62 14.62 1.23
CA ALA A 319 -3.79 15.72 1.70
C ALA A 319 -2.37 15.69 1.13
N MET A 320 -1.80 14.51 0.96
CA MET A 320 -0.40 14.34 0.53
C MET A 320 -0.24 14.36 -0.98
N TYR A 321 -1.27 13.90 -1.70
CA TYR A 321 -1.26 13.77 -3.14
C TYR A 321 -2.27 14.68 -3.83
N THR A 322 -2.75 15.72 -3.14
CA THR A 322 -3.59 16.73 -3.79
C THR A 322 -2.74 17.76 -4.49
N ASP A 323 -3.23 18.23 -5.63
CA ASP A 323 -2.69 19.41 -6.31
C ASP A 323 -2.86 20.69 -5.47
N ASP A 324 -3.71 20.66 -4.44
CA ASP A 324 -3.91 21.72 -3.44
C ASP A 324 -2.73 21.86 -2.47
N GLY A 325 -1.74 20.99 -2.62
CA GLY A 325 -0.45 20.94 -1.96
C GLY A 325 -0.37 21.70 -0.64
N ASP A 326 -0.67 21.06 0.47
CA ASP A 326 -0.07 21.50 1.70
C ASP A 326 1.43 21.33 1.55
N SER A 327 2.07 22.37 1.00
CA SER A 327 3.50 22.41 0.89
C SER A 327 4.10 22.12 2.25
N LEU A 328 5.02 21.18 2.32
CA LEU A 328 5.78 20.93 3.53
C LEU A 328 6.38 22.25 4.04
N LYS A 329 6.42 22.42 5.35
CA LYS A 329 7.02 23.57 6.03
C LYS A 329 7.96 23.09 7.12
N ILE A 330 9.08 23.77 7.28
CA ILE A 330 10.05 23.48 8.32
C ILE A 330 9.86 24.43 9.52
N PHE A 331 9.85 23.86 10.71
CA PHE A 331 9.65 24.57 11.98
C PHE A 331 10.79 24.25 12.94
N ASP A 332 11.31 25.25 13.62
CA ASP A 332 12.24 25.02 14.73
C ASP A 332 11.46 24.53 15.95
N VAL A 333 11.91 23.42 16.53
CA VAL A 333 11.26 22.73 17.67
C VAL A 333 12.19 22.55 18.87
N GLY A 334 13.41 23.01 18.75
CA GLY A 334 14.45 23.03 19.78
C GLY A 334 15.75 23.61 19.23
N PRO A 335 16.78 23.79 20.06
CA PRO A 335 18.08 24.28 19.60
C PRO A 335 18.69 23.34 18.53
N ASN A 336 18.81 23.84 17.28
CA ASN A 336 19.28 23.07 16.13
C ASN A 336 18.47 21.79 15.86
N ILE A 337 17.18 21.80 16.19
CA ILE A 337 16.24 20.73 15.90
C ILE A 337 15.07 21.30 15.11
N SER A 338 14.77 20.70 13.97
CA SER A 338 13.65 21.13 13.10
C SER A 338 12.72 19.96 12.82
N GLN A 339 11.45 20.28 12.64
CA GLN A 339 10.41 19.38 12.21
C GLN A 339 9.86 19.85 10.87
N VAL A 340 9.82 18.96 9.86
CA VAL A 340 9.16 19.22 8.58
C VAL A 340 7.75 18.67 8.66
N ARG A 341 6.78 19.54 8.51
CA ARG A 341 5.34 19.29 8.61
C ARG A 341 4.61 19.74 7.36
N GLY A 342 3.45 19.19 7.11
CA GLY A 342 2.56 19.57 6.01
C GLY A 342 1.70 18.42 5.53
N GLY A 343 2.12 17.19 5.78
CA GLY A 343 1.34 15.97 5.67
C GLY A 343 0.78 15.54 7.02
N THR A 344 0.45 14.27 7.12
CA THR A 344 -0.01 13.63 8.36
C THR A 344 1.16 13.15 9.21
N HIS A 345 2.31 12.95 8.61
CA HIS A 345 3.54 12.43 9.18
C HIS A 345 4.69 13.41 8.95
N ASN A 346 5.62 13.47 9.89
CA ASN A 346 6.67 14.47 9.94
C ASN A 346 8.05 13.82 9.89
N ASN A 347 9.00 14.52 9.23
CA ASN A 347 10.43 14.26 9.41
C ASN A 347 10.98 15.19 10.49
N ILE A 348 11.90 14.70 11.31
CA ILE A 348 12.62 15.52 12.27
C ILE A 348 14.12 15.51 11.89
N PHE A 349 14.77 16.69 11.94
CA PHE A 349 16.19 16.84 11.66
C PHE A 349 16.90 17.46 12.86
N ILE A 350 17.92 16.78 13.34
CA ILE A 350 18.78 17.21 14.46
C ILE A 350 20.15 17.55 13.87
N ALA A 351 20.53 18.83 13.93
CA ALA A 351 21.82 19.27 13.42
C ALA A 351 22.89 19.15 14.52
N THR A 352 23.93 18.38 14.22
CA THR A 352 25.19 18.31 14.97
C THR A 352 26.19 19.33 14.41
N ASP A 353 27.45 19.26 14.81
CA ASP A 353 28.46 20.16 14.25
C ASP A 353 28.71 19.91 12.76
N LYS A 354 28.81 18.64 12.32
CA LYS A 354 29.23 18.26 10.96
C LYS A 354 28.13 17.68 10.08
N TYR A 355 27.04 17.16 10.65
CA TYR A 355 26.02 16.44 9.89
C TYR A 355 24.62 16.58 10.50
N LEU A 356 23.64 15.99 9.82
CA LEU A 356 22.28 15.85 10.30
C LEU A 356 22.00 14.42 10.72
N VAL A 357 21.27 14.26 11.82
CA VAL A 357 20.56 13.03 12.18
C VAL A 357 19.09 13.27 11.88
N ALA A 358 18.53 12.47 10.99
CA ALA A 358 17.11 12.49 10.69
C ALA A 358 16.36 11.46 11.54
N VAL A 359 15.10 11.74 11.86
CA VAL A 359 14.18 10.80 12.47
C VAL A 359 12.94 10.74 11.60
N GLU A 360 12.48 9.55 11.29
CA GLU A 360 11.37 9.19 10.39
C GLU A 360 11.65 9.51 8.91
N ALA A 361 11.16 8.63 8.05
CA ALA A 361 11.13 8.77 6.61
C ALA A 361 9.71 8.45 6.10
N PRO A 362 8.72 9.30 6.47
CA PRO A 362 7.33 8.93 6.34
C PRO A 362 6.86 8.86 4.90
N ASN A 363 5.86 8.01 4.71
CA ASN A 363 5.00 7.85 3.55
C ASN A 363 5.75 7.38 2.30
N ASP A 364 6.48 8.27 1.61
CA ASP A 364 7.09 7.98 0.30
C ASP A 364 8.40 8.73 0.06
N ASP A 365 9.07 8.35 -1.02
CA ASP A 365 10.33 8.95 -1.45
C ASP A 365 10.17 10.44 -1.83
N GLY A 366 9.03 10.84 -2.39
CA GLY A 366 8.75 12.22 -2.81
C GLY A 366 8.71 13.17 -1.61
N GLN A 367 8.02 12.79 -0.52
CA GLN A 367 7.99 13.57 0.72
C GLN A 367 9.39 13.65 1.33
N SER A 368 10.10 12.55 1.40
CA SER A 368 11.45 12.50 1.96
C SER A 368 12.44 13.36 1.19
N ALA A 369 12.38 13.37 -0.15
CA ALA A 369 13.21 14.23 -0.99
C ALA A 369 12.98 15.72 -0.70
N GLN A 370 11.72 16.14 -0.58
CA GLN A 370 11.37 17.52 -0.24
C GLN A 370 11.87 17.88 1.17
N ALA A 371 11.64 17.01 2.17
CA ALA A 371 12.06 17.24 3.55
C ALA A 371 13.58 17.38 3.67
N ILE A 372 14.35 16.53 2.99
CA ILE A 372 15.82 16.60 2.94
C ILE A 372 16.28 17.92 2.30
N ALA A 373 15.64 18.33 1.18
CA ALA A 373 15.98 19.59 0.53
C ALA A 373 15.77 20.79 1.47
N MET A 374 14.65 20.83 2.20
CA MET A 374 14.37 21.86 3.19
C MET A 374 15.37 21.86 4.35
N ALA A 375 15.73 20.67 4.86
CA ALA A 375 16.72 20.53 5.92
C ALA A 375 18.12 21.02 5.47
N LYS A 376 18.55 20.72 4.24
CA LYS A 376 19.79 21.21 3.66
C LYS A 376 19.82 22.73 3.47
N GLN A 377 18.68 23.34 3.15
CA GLN A 377 18.56 24.81 3.12
C GLN A 377 18.65 25.41 4.52
N ARG A 378 18.02 24.76 5.52
CA ARG A 378 18.04 25.22 6.92
C ARG A 378 19.41 25.05 7.57
N TYR A 379 20.18 24.02 7.20
CA TYR A 379 21.49 23.65 7.74
C TYR A 379 22.53 23.47 6.62
N PRO A 380 22.99 24.57 5.98
CA PRO A 380 23.88 24.50 4.83
C PRO A 380 25.18 23.74 5.12
N GLY A 381 25.61 22.91 4.18
CA GLY A 381 26.88 22.15 4.25
C GLY A 381 26.82 20.90 5.13
N LYS A 382 25.72 20.59 5.79
CA LYS A 382 25.57 19.39 6.63
C LYS A 382 24.89 18.26 5.84
N PRO A 383 25.58 17.14 5.55
CA PRO A 383 24.95 15.96 4.95
C PRO A 383 24.04 15.26 5.98
N VAL A 384 23.03 14.54 5.50
CA VAL A 384 22.27 13.60 6.36
C VAL A 384 23.14 12.36 6.55
N ARG A 385 23.59 12.12 7.79
CA ARG A 385 24.50 11.02 8.13
C ARG A 385 23.77 9.80 8.66
N TYR A 386 22.71 10.00 9.43
CA TYR A 386 21.91 8.95 10.04
C TYR A 386 20.44 9.20 9.84
N LEU A 387 19.68 8.12 9.69
CA LEU A 387 18.22 8.10 9.74
C LEU A 387 17.80 7.12 10.84
N ILE A 388 17.17 7.61 11.89
CA ILE A 388 16.56 6.79 12.93
C ILE A 388 15.10 6.54 12.52
N LEU A 389 14.73 5.27 12.37
CA LEU A 389 13.34 4.85 12.16
C LEU A 389 12.81 4.33 13.48
N THR A 390 11.70 4.91 13.97
CA THR A 390 11.18 4.52 15.29
C THR A 390 10.65 3.10 15.28
N HIS A 391 9.98 2.70 14.21
CA HIS A 391 9.47 1.34 13.99
C HIS A 391 9.23 1.09 12.48
N HIS A 392 8.82 -0.13 12.13
CA HIS A 392 8.80 -0.60 10.74
C HIS A 392 7.54 -0.28 9.93
N HIS A 393 6.55 0.40 10.48
CA HIS A 393 5.31 0.70 9.75
C HIS A 393 5.58 1.52 8.49
N VAL A 394 4.86 1.20 7.41
CA VAL A 394 5.11 1.77 6.08
C VAL A 394 5.03 3.29 6.06
N ASP A 395 4.12 3.87 6.83
CA ASP A 395 3.93 5.31 6.95
C ASP A 395 5.04 6.04 7.72
N HIS A 396 5.99 5.30 8.33
CA HIS A 396 7.18 5.83 9.00
C HIS A 396 8.49 5.51 8.28
N VAL A 397 8.49 4.53 7.38
CA VAL A 397 9.71 4.07 6.72
C VAL A 397 9.67 4.19 5.19
N GLY A 398 8.50 4.52 4.59
CA GLY A 398 8.28 4.44 3.14
C GLY A 398 9.26 5.24 2.29
N GLY A 399 9.75 6.38 2.79
CA GLY A 399 10.75 7.21 2.09
C GLY A 399 12.21 6.91 2.46
N MET A 400 12.51 5.79 3.13
CA MET A 400 13.87 5.48 3.60
C MET A 400 14.90 5.31 2.48
N ARG A 401 14.47 4.93 1.25
CA ARG A 401 15.36 4.79 0.09
C ARG A 401 16.00 6.11 -0.31
N THR A 402 15.25 7.20 -0.23
CA THR A 402 15.76 8.54 -0.50
C THR A 402 16.86 8.91 0.48
N PHE A 403 16.71 8.61 1.77
CA PHE A 403 17.78 8.82 2.77
C PHE A 403 18.99 7.92 2.52
N ALA A 404 18.79 6.65 2.16
CA ALA A 404 19.89 5.75 1.80
C ALA A 404 20.66 6.24 0.56
N ALA A 405 19.94 6.78 -0.44
CA ALA A 405 20.55 7.38 -1.63
C ALA A 405 21.34 8.66 -1.33
N GLU A 406 20.97 9.41 -0.28
CA GLU A 406 21.76 10.53 0.25
C GLU A 406 23.02 10.08 0.99
N GLY A 407 23.14 8.80 1.32
CA GLY A 407 24.29 8.21 2.02
C GLY A 407 24.08 8.09 3.53
N ALA A 408 22.83 8.18 4.00
CA ALA A 408 22.52 7.99 5.40
C ALA A 408 22.62 6.51 5.81
N THR A 409 23.22 6.26 6.98
CA THR A 409 23.11 4.97 7.68
C THR A 409 21.76 4.91 8.38
N ILE A 410 21.01 3.83 8.19
CA ILE A 410 19.68 3.63 8.76
C ILE A 410 19.81 2.93 10.12
N VAL A 411 19.21 3.51 11.16
CA VAL A 411 19.23 3.02 12.54
C VAL A 411 17.84 2.53 12.91
N VAL A 412 17.73 1.26 13.27
CA VAL A 412 16.45 0.58 13.55
C VAL A 412 16.55 -0.27 14.81
N GLY A 413 15.42 -0.64 15.40
CA GLY A 413 15.41 -1.61 16.49
C GLY A 413 15.82 -3.02 16.03
N LYS A 414 16.44 -3.77 16.92
CA LYS A 414 16.90 -5.14 16.64
C LYS A 414 15.72 -6.06 16.31
N GLY A 415 15.79 -6.67 15.14
CA GLY A 415 14.75 -7.52 14.56
C GLY A 415 14.15 -6.94 13.27
N ASP A 416 14.18 -5.62 13.08
CA ASP A 416 13.67 -4.99 11.85
C ASP A 416 14.71 -4.95 10.72
N GLY A 417 16.00 -5.09 11.05
CA GLY A 417 17.07 -4.82 10.11
C GLY A 417 17.05 -5.69 8.86
N GLU A 418 16.80 -7.00 8.98
CA GLU A 418 16.72 -7.87 7.80
C GLU A 418 15.51 -7.53 6.92
N TYR A 419 14.36 -7.25 7.53
CA TYR A 419 13.15 -6.86 6.82
C TYR A 419 13.38 -5.58 5.99
N LEU A 420 13.94 -4.53 6.60
CA LEU A 420 14.21 -3.27 5.92
C LEU A 420 15.36 -3.37 4.90
N ARG A 421 16.40 -4.17 5.13
CA ARG A 421 17.43 -4.45 4.11
C ARG A 421 16.79 -5.11 2.87
N ARG A 422 15.87 -6.05 3.05
CA ARG A 422 15.15 -6.66 1.93
C ARG A 422 14.30 -5.63 1.20
N ALA A 423 13.57 -4.79 1.93
CA ALA A 423 12.79 -3.70 1.34
C ALA A 423 13.67 -2.78 0.50
N LEU A 424 14.80 -2.30 1.05
CA LEU A 424 15.76 -1.43 0.37
C LEU A 424 16.40 -2.06 -0.88
N ALA A 425 16.52 -3.38 -0.92
CA ALA A 425 17.11 -4.11 -2.05
C ALA A 425 16.10 -4.42 -3.18
N ARG A 426 14.80 -4.21 -2.97
CA ARG A 426 13.79 -4.46 -3.98
C ARG A 426 13.87 -3.44 -5.12
N PRO A 427 13.65 -3.87 -6.38
CA PRO A 427 13.51 -2.93 -7.50
C PRO A 427 12.35 -1.96 -7.27
N GLU A 428 12.54 -0.71 -7.65
CA GLU A 428 11.50 0.33 -7.69
C GLU A 428 11.56 1.08 -9.03
N THR A 429 11.26 0.37 -10.09
CA THR A 429 11.31 0.95 -11.45
C THR A 429 9.99 1.61 -11.84
N LEU A 430 8.90 1.24 -11.16
CA LEU A 430 7.56 1.77 -11.40
C LEU A 430 7.28 3.04 -10.59
N ASN A 431 7.93 3.25 -9.46
CA ASN A 431 7.78 4.46 -8.65
C ASN A 431 8.48 5.66 -9.33
N PRO A 432 7.74 6.71 -9.75
CA PRO A 432 8.33 7.88 -10.41
C PRO A 432 9.24 8.68 -9.48
N ASP A 433 9.00 8.64 -8.16
CA ASP A 433 9.71 9.40 -7.14
C ASP A 433 10.91 8.64 -6.56
N ALA A 434 11.09 7.35 -6.93
CA ALA A 434 12.22 6.56 -6.47
C ALA A 434 13.57 7.19 -6.83
N PRO A 435 14.56 7.17 -5.92
CA PRO A 435 15.85 7.77 -6.16
C PRO A 435 16.56 7.12 -7.36
N LYS A 436 17.03 7.94 -8.31
CA LYS A 436 17.72 7.46 -9.51
C LYS A 436 19.17 7.08 -9.21
N LYS A 437 19.73 7.54 -8.10
CA LYS A 437 21.10 7.24 -7.66
C LYS A 437 21.13 5.84 -7.04
N LYS A 438 22.05 4.99 -7.50
CA LYS A 438 22.32 3.71 -6.84
C LYS A 438 22.94 3.96 -5.46
N PHE A 439 22.50 3.19 -4.49
CA PHE A 439 23.01 3.25 -3.11
C PHE A 439 23.27 1.85 -2.57
N ALA A 440 24.14 1.78 -1.56
CA ALA A 440 24.31 0.62 -0.70
C ALA A 440 23.83 1.06 0.69
N ALA A 441 22.73 0.52 1.15
CA ALA A 441 22.18 0.88 2.45
C ALA A 441 22.97 0.19 3.57
N GLU A 442 23.48 0.98 4.52
CA GLU A 442 23.98 0.49 5.80
C GLU A 442 22.84 0.54 6.81
N VAL A 443 22.60 -0.57 7.54
CA VAL A 443 21.53 -0.67 8.55
C VAL A 443 22.15 -1.15 9.86
N ILE A 444 22.02 -0.32 10.89
CA ILE A 444 22.41 -0.60 12.28
C ILE A 444 21.19 -1.05 13.06
N GLU A 445 21.30 -2.20 13.75
CA GLU A 445 20.27 -2.71 14.63
C GLU A 445 20.62 -2.38 16.09
N VAL A 446 19.69 -1.75 16.79
CA VAL A 446 19.83 -1.27 18.17
C VAL A 446 19.26 -2.30 19.13
N ASP A 447 20.10 -2.78 20.05
CA ASP A 447 19.73 -3.62 21.18
C ASP A 447 19.93 -2.84 22.49
N GLY A 448 18.88 -2.16 22.96
CA GLY A 448 18.90 -1.28 24.12
C GLY A 448 19.15 0.18 23.79
N LYS A 449 20.37 0.60 23.51
CA LYS A 449 20.73 2.01 23.19
C LYS A 449 21.69 2.09 22.01
N TRP A 450 21.47 3.07 21.15
CA TRP A 450 22.43 3.58 20.20
C TRP A 450 22.70 5.06 20.48
N SER A 451 23.91 5.55 20.21
CA SER A 451 24.30 6.92 20.49
C SER A 451 25.34 7.43 19.51
N VAL A 452 25.24 8.70 19.13
CA VAL A 452 26.29 9.45 18.44
C VAL A 452 26.50 10.80 19.13
N ASN A 453 27.75 11.27 19.09
CA ASN A 453 28.10 12.61 19.58
C ASN A 453 28.99 13.31 18.55
N ASP A 454 28.66 14.53 18.20
CA ASP A 454 29.46 15.37 17.31
C ASP A 454 29.35 16.84 17.73
N GLY A 455 30.51 17.43 18.05
CA GLY A 455 30.60 18.83 18.51
C GLY A 455 29.85 19.11 19.82
N GLY A 456 29.68 18.10 20.70
CA GLY A 456 28.94 18.20 21.97
C GLY A 456 27.43 17.96 21.85
N ARG A 457 26.91 17.80 20.63
CA ARG A 457 25.52 17.36 20.40
C ARG A 457 25.46 15.83 20.45
N GLU A 458 24.85 15.30 21.51
CA GLU A 458 24.52 13.87 21.62
C GLU A 458 23.12 13.60 21.09
N VAL A 459 22.98 12.52 20.32
CA VAL A 459 21.70 11.98 19.85
C VAL A 459 21.65 10.52 20.20
N ASP A 460 20.69 10.15 21.02
CA ASP A 460 20.45 8.80 21.48
C ASP A 460 19.22 8.20 20.82
N ALA A 461 19.17 6.86 20.69
CA ALA A 461 17.95 6.11 20.38
C ALA A 461 17.85 4.93 21.34
N PHE A 462 16.78 4.86 22.09
CA PHE A 462 16.53 3.83 23.10
C PHE A 462 15.43 2.87 22.65
N VAL A 463 15.60 1.58 22.89
CA VAL A 463 14.51 0.62 22.71
C VAL A 463 13.48 0.83 23.82
N LEU A 464 12.21 0.98 23.44
CA LEU A 464 11.08 1.25 24.33
C LEU A 464 9.97 0.24 24.10
N ASP A 465 9.61 -0.52 25.14
CA ASP A 465 8.50 -1.47 25.10
C ASP A 465 7.15 -0.76 25.05
N ASN A 466 6.29 -1.13 24.12
CA ASN A 466 4.97 -0.51 23.92
C ASN A 466 4.01 -1.50 23.22
N PRO A 467 2.68 -1.24 23.23
CA PRO A 467 1.71 -2.11 22.59
C PRO A 467 1.45 -1.82 21.11
N HIS A 468 2.14 -0.83 20.50
CA HIS A 468 1.94 -0.41 19.11
C HIS A 468 2.80 -1.22 18.15
N ALA A 469 4.11 -1.24 18.34
CA ALA A 469 5.08 -1.95 17.50
C ALA A 469 6.27 -2.47 18.30
N SER A 470 6.86 -3.57 17.83
CA SER A 470 8.05 -4.15 18.42
C SER A 470 9.01 -4.66 17.34
N PRO A 471 10.27 -4.16 17.30
CA PRO A 471 10.87 -3.17 18.22
C PRO A 471 10.36 -1.75 17.97
N TYR A 472 10.59 -0.87 18.93
CA TYR A 472 10.33 0.56 18.81
C TYR A 472 11.49 1.37 19.41
N LEU A 473 11.98 2.39 18.70
CA LEU A 473 13.03 3.30 19.16
C LEU A 473 12.43 4.63 19.61
N PHE A 474 12.91 5.11 20.76
CA PHE A 474 12.64 6.46 21.27
C PHE A 474 13.91 7.32 21.10
N PRO A 475 13.97 8.20 20.09
CA PRO A 475 15.08 9.14 19.93
C PRO A 475 15.03 10.22 20.99
N TYR A 476 16.23 10.58 21.52
CA TYR A 476 16.38 11.57 22.58
C TYR A 476 17.62 12.44 22.37
N VAL A 477 17.49 13.73 22.62
CA VAL A 477 18.58 14.72 22.54
C VAL A 477 18.81 15.30 23.94
N PRO A 478 19.83 14.80 24.69
CA PRO A 478 19.99 15.08 26.12
C PRO A 478 20.20 16.56 26.47
N ASP A 479 21.06 17.24 25.72
CA ASP A 479 21.38 18.66 25.97
C ASP A 479 20.20 19.60 25.68
N ALA A 480 19.32 19.22 24.75
CA ALA A 480 18.09 19.95 24.44
C ALA A 480 16.88 19.42 25.22
N LYS A 481 17.00 18.30 25.93
CA LYS A 481 15.91 17.58 26.64
C LYS A 481 14.70 17.34 25.74
N VAL A 482 14.96 17.00 24.47
CA VAL A 482 13.93 16.74 23.46
C VAL A 482 13.83 15.25 23.19
N GLY A 483 12.63 14.69 23.35
CA GLY A 483 12.29 13.33 22.90
C GLY A 483 11.46 13.36 21.63
N VAL A 484 11.62 12.35 20.77
CA VAL A 484 10.79 12.18 19.58
C VAL A 484 9.88 10.98 19.77
N VAL A 485 8.59 11.14 19.49
CA VAL A 485 7.61 10.07 19.60
C VAL A 485 6.72 10.04 18.36
N THR A 486 6.32 8.85 17.97
CA THR A 486 5.29 8.65 16.95
C THR A 486 4.30 7.58 17.42
N ASP A 487 3.03 7.67 17.02
CA ASP A 487 1.91 6.76 17.31
C ASP A 487 1.54 6.49 18.78
N LEU A 488 2.49 6.60 19.69
CA LEU A 488 2.20 6.44 21.12
C LEU A 488 1.50 7.67 21.70
N TYR A 489 1.72 8.84 21.09
CA TYR A 489 1.16 10.14 21.47
C TYR A 489 1.27 11.13 20.30
N VAL A 490 0.30 12.02 20.17
CA VAL A 490 0.28 13.10 19.15
C VAL A 490 0.49 14.45 19.83
N PRO A 491 1.73 14.99 19.88
CA PRO A 491 2.03 16.27 20.49
C PRO A 491 1.30 17.44 19.80
N GLY A 492 0.90 18.44 20.60
CA GLY A 492 0.12 19.58 20.14
C GLY A 492 -1.39 19.34 20.12
N ALA A 493 -1.86 18.13 20.42
CA ALA A 493 -3.25 17.80 20.71
C ALA A 493 -3.45 17.52 22.20
N PRO A 494 -4.69 17.60 22.73
CA PRO A 494 -4.99 17.18 24.08
C PRO A 494 -4.56 15.74 24.34
N VAL A 495 -3.88 15.51 25.48
CA VAL A 495 -3.43 14.17 25.83
C VAL A 495 -4.62 13.32 26.27
N VAL A 496 -4.90 12.25 25.53
CA VAL A 496 -5.90 11.24 25.89
C VAL A 496 -5.18 10.00 26.43
N PRO A 497 -5.21 9.73 27.74
CA PRO A 497 -4.56 8.58 28.32
C PRO A 497 -5.12 7.27 27.74
N ASN A 498 -4.22 6.43 27.26
CA ASN A 498 -4.50 5.13 26.69
C ASN A 498 -3.29 4.21 26.92
N PRO A 499 -3.35 2.91 26.62
CA PRO A 499 -2.23 2.00 26.85
C PRO A 499 -0.89 2.43 26.24
N MET A 500 -0.90 3.13 25.10
CA MET A 500 0.33 3.61 24.43
C MET A 500 0.96 4.77 25.21
N VAL A 501 0.15 5.74 25.68
CA VAL A 501 0.60 6.86 26.52
C VAL A 501 1.15 6.35 27.86
N PHE A 502 0.50 5.38 28.48
CA PHE A 502 1.01 4.76 29.72
C PHE A 502 2.35 4.03 29.47
N ALA A 503 2.48 3.31 28.36
CA ALA A 503 3.73 2.63 28.00
C ALA A 503 4.86 3.62 27.74
N LEU A 504 4.59 4.73 27.06
CA LEU A 504 5.55 5.82 26.82
C LEU A 504 6.10 6.36 28.15
N VAL A 505 5.22 6.75 29.09
CA VAL A 505 5.65 7.30 30.39
C VAL A 505 6.45 6.27 31.17
N LYS A 506 5.96 5.03 31.28
CA LYS A 506 6.66 3.95 31.98
C LYS A 506 8.03 3.64 31.36
N GLY A 507 8.14 3.68 30.02
CA GLY A 507 9.39 3.44 29.33
C GLY A 507 10.42 4.55 29.57
N ILE A 508 10.01 5.80 29.48
CA ILE A 508 10.86 6.98 29.76
C ILE A 508 11.37 6.93 31.21
N ASP A 509 10.48 6.63 32.18
CA ASP A 509 10.86 6.50 33.60
C ASP A 509 11.86 5.36 33.82
N LYS A 510 11.61 4.17 33.23
CA LYS A 510 12.51 3.02 33.32
C LYS A 510 13.91 3.31 32.77
N LEU A 511 13.99 4.13 31.71
CA LEU A 511 15.24 4.55 31.09
C LEU A 511 15.92 5.70 31.83
N GLY A 512 15.28 6.29 32.85
CA GLY A 512 15.79 7.41 33.62
C GLY A 512 15.90 8.72 32.82
N LEU A 513 15.19 8.82 31.69
CA LEU A 513 15.21 9.98 30.82
C LEU A 513 14.33 11.10 31.36
N LYS A 514 14.68 12.34 31.01
CA LYS A 514 13.96 13.54 31.49
C LYS A 514 13.72 14.52 30.34
N PRO A 515 12.91 14.13 29.34
CA PRO A 515 12.53 15.07 28.31
C PRO A 515 11.69 16.21 28.92
N GLU A 516 11.89 17.42 28.43
CA GLU A 516 11.01 18.55 28.72
C GLU A 516 10.02 18.75 27.56
N THR A 517 10.48 18.47 26.35
CA THR A 517 9.72 18.64 25.11
C THR A 517 9.62 17.32 24.36
N ILE A 518 8.44 17.04 23.84
CA ILE A 518 8.18 15.94 22.91
C ILE A 518 7.86 16.51 21.54
N VAL A 519 8.57 16.03 20.52
CA VAL A 519 8.36 16.31 19.10
C VAL A 519 7.69 15.10 18.45
N GLY A 520 6.64 15.31 17.68
CA GLY A 520 5.83 14.23 17.11
C GLY A 520 6.27 13.82 15.71
N GLY A 521 6.34 12.53 15.45
CA GLY A 521 6.23 11.99 14.10
C GLY A 521 4.84 12.27 13.52
N HIS A 522 3.81 12.36 14.38
CA HIS A 522 2.51 12.96 14.11
C HIS A 522 2.31 14.23 14.93
N GLY A 523 1.50 15.16 14.40
CA GLY A 523 1.19 16.39 15.11
C GLY A 523 2.34 17.40 15.13
N SER A 524 2.56 18.06 16.25
CA SER A 524 3.56 19.13 16.33
C SER A 524 4.56 18.91 17.47
N VAL A 525 4.60 19.80 18.45
CA VAL A 525 5.45 19.76 19.62
C VAL A 525 4.62 20.07 20.86
N GLY A 526 4.96 19.45 21.98
CA GLY A 526 4.28 19.68 23.25
C GLY A 526 5.19 19.41 24.46
N PRO A 527 4.86 19.99 25.64
CA PRO A 527 5.59 19.73 26.86
C PRO A 527 5.31 18.32 27.37
N TYR A 528 6.36 17.60 27.78
CA TYR A 528 6.22 16.27 28.37
C TYR A 528 5.44 16.30 29.68
N ALA A 529 5.48 17.41 30.40
CA ALA A 529 4.71 17.61 31.63
C ALA A 529 3.20 17.39 31.44
N ASP A 530 2.64 17.74 30.27
CA ASP A 530 1.22 17.54 29.97
C ASP A 530 0.87 16.05 29.89
N VAL A 531 1.78 15.23 29.34
CA VAL A 531 1.63 13.77 29.26
C VAL A 531 1.63 13.16 30.66
N ILE A 532 2.58 13.57 31.50
CA ILE A 532 2.68 13.11 32.91
C ILE A 532 1.41 13.49 33.67
N GLN A 533 0.95 14.73 33.55
CA GLN A 533 -0.24 15.23 34.25
C GLN A 533 -1.49 14.42 33.84
N ALA A 534 -1.65 14.14 32.56
CA ALA A 534 -2.79 13.36 32.07
C ALA A 534 -2.80 11.92 32.62
N VAL A 535 -1.64 11.24 32.64
CA VAL A 535 -1.49 9.90 33.20
C VAL A 535 -1.78 9.88 34.70
N GLN A 536 -1.27 10.86 35.45
CA GLN A 536 -1.49 10.97 36.90
C GLN A 536 -2.96 11.18 37.27
N LYS A 537 -3.66 12.07 36.56
CA LYS A 537 -5.10 12.32 36.76
C LYS A 537 -5.93 11.05 36.55
N THR A 538 -5.65 10.30 35.50
CA THR A 538 -6.38 9.05 35.22
C THR A 538 -6.11 7.99 36.27
N SER A 539 -4.85 7.85 36.71
CA SER A 539 -4.48 6.88 37.77
C SER A 539 -5.09 7.22 39.12
N ALA A 540 -5.30 8.51 39.42
CA ALA A 540 -5.98 8.96 40.64
C ALA A 540 -7.50 8.72 40.59
N SER A 541 -8.12 8.83 39.41
CA SER A 541 -9.57 8.61 39.22
C SER A 541 -9.96 7.13 39.19
N ALA A 542 -8.99 6.22 39.01
CA ALA A 542 -9.19 4.77 38.99
C ALA A 542 -9.03 4.12 40.39
N LYS A 543 -8.64 4.88 41.41
CA LYS A 543 -8.60 4.49 42.86
C LYS A 543 -9.84 5.00 43.55
#